data_f819c1dd934d218a80d257a3f2cfd2fb
#
_entry.id   f819c1dd934d218a80d257a3f2cfd2fb
#
_cell.length_a   1.000
_cell.length_b   1.000
_cell.length_c   1.000
_cell.angle_alpha   90.00
_cell.angle_beta   90.00
_cell.angle_gamma   90.00
#
_symmetry.space_group_name_H-M   'P 1'
#
loop_
_entity.id
_entity.type
_entity.pdbx_description
1 polymer ?
#
loop_
_entity_poly.entity_id
_entity_poly.type
_entity_poly.pdbx_seq_one_letter_code
_entity_poly.pdbx_strand_id
1 'polypeptide(L)'
;MVVHVDPEARGDERGALLAFLDAERGGIRRALLGLSDQAAATRPSASELSLSGLLKHVRLTEQSWLERATGTAAEPAEGGTYADQEHGYELVGEETVASELAAWEAAARRTEEFIRAADTLDATFALPDAPWFPPGQRVSLRWLLLRLITEMARHAGHADIIRESLDGAVAFELVAKERGRSGGSRRGG
;
A
#
# COMPACT_ATOMS: atom_id res chain seq x y z
N MET A 1 14.78 5.45 -1.03
CA MET A 1 15.04 6.50 0.00
C MET A 1 13.72 6.83 0.65
N VAL A 2 13.60 6.62 1.93
CA VAL A 2 12.40 6.97 2.69
C VAL A 2 12.30 8.50 2.72
N VAL A 3 11.13 9.05 2.35
CA VAL A 3 10.85 10.46 2.57
C VAL A 3 10.88 10.68 4.08
N HIS A 4 11.64 11.66 4.53
CA HIS A 4 11.74 11.96 5.95
C HIS A 4 10.34 12.25 6.51
N VAL A 5 9.91 11.43 7.45
CA VAL A 5 8.67 11.67 8.19
C VAL A 5 9.02 12.61 9.32
N ASP A 6 8.39 13.78 9.32
CA ASP A 6 8.55 14.73 10.41
C ASP A 6 7.96 14.13 11.70
N PRO A 7 8.78 13.77 12.70
CA PRO A 7 8.30 13.12 13.92
C PRO A 7 7.42 14.01 14.78
N GLU A 8 7.51 15.34 14.58
CA GLU A 8 6.73 16.32 15.35
C GLU A 8 5.41 16.68 14.68
N ALA A 9 5.28 16.39 13.37
CA ALA A 9 4.13 16.85 12.57
C ALA A 9 2.77 16.32 13.04
N ARG A 10 2.73 15.28 13.87
CA ARG A 10 1.49 14.62 14.25
C ARG A 10 1.26 14.51 15.77
N GLY A 11 2.24 14.86 16.59
CA GLY A 11 2.11 15.05 18.05
C GLY A 11 1.71 13.85 18.90
N ASP A 12 1.30 12.72 18.30
CA ASP A 12 0.83 11.54 18.99
C ASP A 12 1.21 10.23 18.26
N GLU A 13 1.10 9.10 18.95
CA GLU A 13 1.41 7.77 18.38
C GLU A 13 0.60 7.47 17.12
N ARG A 14 -0.70 7.73 17.15
CA ARG A 14 -1.61 7.48 16.02
C ARG A 14 -1.20 8.28 14.78
N GLY A 15 -0.95 9.56 14.98
CA GLY A 15 -0.49 10.46 13.93
C GLY A 15 0.87 10.04 13.35
N ALA A 16 1.80 9.62 14.20
CA ALA A 16 3.11 9.13 13.78
C ALA A 16 2.99 7.84 12.92
N LEU A 17 2.22 6.85 13.38
CA LEU A 17 2.02 5.59 12.64
C LEU A 17 1.35 5.83 11.28
N LEU A 18 0.34 6.69 11.20
CA LEU A 18 -0.29 7.07 9.94
C LEU A 18 0.67 7.79 9.00
N ALA A 19 1.54 8.67 9.52
CA ALA A 19 2.53 9.37 8.73
C ALA A 19 3.59 8.42 8.15
N PHE A 20 4.07 7.44 8.93
CA PHE A 20 4.96 6.39 8.42
C PHE A 20 4.29 5.54 7.34
N LEU A 21 3.05 5.12 7.57
CA LEU A 21 2.30 4.35 6.58
C LEU A 21 2.15 5.11 5.26
N ASP A 22 1.82 6.40 5.30
CA ASP A 22 1.69 7.21 4.07
C ASP A 22 3.03 7.45 3.38
N ALA A 23 4.12 7.59 4.13
CA ALA A 23 5.46 7.70 3.55
C ALA A 23 5.83 6.45 2.73
N GLU A 24 5.54 5.25 3.23
CA GLU A 24 5.81 3.99 2.53
C GLU A 24 4.88 3.80 1.32
N ARG A 25 3.59 4.13 1.43
CA ARG A 25 2.69 4.19 0.26
C ARG A 25 3.22 5.14 -0.81
N GLY A 26 3.76 6.28 -0.40
CA GLY A 26 4.39 7.26 -1.29
C GLY A 26 5.57 6.67 -2.08
N GLY A 27 6.35 5.76 -1.49
CA GLY A 27 7.42 5.02 -2.18
C GLY A 27 6.89 4.27 -3.40
N ILE A 28 5.86 3.46 -3.21
CA ILE A 28 5.25 2.65 -4.29
C ILE A 28 4.60 3.56 -5.36
N ARG A 29 3.84 4.60 -4.94
CA ARG A 29 3.22 5.55 -5.88
C ARG A 29 4.25 6.23 -6.77
N ARG A 30 5.38 6.64 -6.20
CA ARG A 30 6.48 7.30 -6.95
C ARG A 30 7.12 6.37 -7.96
N ALA A 31 7.29 5.09 -7.65
CA ALA A 31 7.84 4.12 -8.59
C ALA A 31 7.01 3.99 -9.87
N LEU A 32 5.71 4.34 -9.83
CA LEU A 32 4.80 4.34 -10.98
C LEU A 32 4.77 5.66 -11.75
N LEU A 33 5.43 6.73 -11.27
CA LEU A 33 5.36 8.06 -11.90
C LEU A 33 5.80 8.06 -13.35
N GLY A 34 4.85 8.42 -14.24
CA GLY A 34 5.10 8.62 -15.67
C GLY A 34 5.23 7.33 -16.47
N LEU A 35 4.93 6.18 -15.90
CA LEU A 35 4.85 4.91 -16.63
C LEU A 35 3.49 4.76 -17.31
N SER A 36 3.49 4.11 -18.47
CA SER A 36 2.28 3.55 -19.08
C SER A 36 1.90 2.23 -18.40
N ASP A 37 0.65 1.78 -18.57
CA ASP A 37 0.20 0.48 -18.05
C ASP A 37 1.08 -0.67 -18.58
N GLN A 38 1.44 -0.63 -19.87
CA GLN A 38 2.33 -1.61 -20.48
C GLN A 38 3.73 -1.62 -19.82
N ALA A 39 4.32 -0.46 -19.57
CA ALA A 39 5.63 -0.38 -18.91
C ALA A 39 5.55 -0.86 -17.44
N ALA A 40 4.48 -0.50 -16.73
CA ALA A 40 4.26 -0.94 -15.36
C ALA A 40 4.01 -2.45 -15.22
N ALA A 41 3.53 -3.10 -16.28
CA ALA A 41 3.29 -4.56 -16.31
C ALA A 41 4.54 -5.38 -16.65
N THR A 42 5.65 -4.74 -17.08
CA THR A 42 6.89 -5.48 -17.37
C THR A 42 7.54 -6.02 -16.11
N ARG A 43 8.28 -7.11 -16.27
CA ARG A 43 9.04 -7.82 -15.21
C ARG A 43 10.52 -7.74 -15.52
N PRO A 44 11.18 -6.59 -15.23
CA PRO A 44 12.54 -6.31 -15.71
C PRO A 44 13.63 -6.91 -14.81
N SER A 45 13.29 -7.42 -13.64
CA SER A 45 14.22 -8.01 -12.68
C SER A 45 14.19 -9.55 -12.73
N ALA A 46 15.02 -10.20 -11.92
CA ALA A 46 15.00 -11.67 -11.75
C ALA A 46 13.72 -12.20 -11.04
N SER A 47 12.85 -11.31 -10.56
CA SER A 47 11.58 -11.63 -9.91
C SER A 47 10.43 -11.61 -10.92
N GLU A 48 9.38 -12.38 -10.63
CA GLU A 48 8.11 -12.34 -11.36
C GLU A 48 7.26 -11.10 -11.05
N LEU A 49 7.72 -10.21 -10.17
CA LEU A 49 6.99 -9.02 -9.78
C LEU A 49 7.04 -7.93 -10.86
N SER A 50 5.90 -7.28 -11.08
CA SER A 50 5.77 -6.05 -11.86
C SER A 50 5.27 -4.91 -10.97
N LEU A 51 5.46 -3.65 -11.41
CA LEU A 51 4.98 -2.49 -10.65
C LEU A 51 3.45 -2.44 -10.58
N SER A 52 2.75 -2.78 -11.66
CA SER A 52 1.29 -2.82 -11.67
C SER A 52 0.73 -3.93 -10.79
N GLY A 53 1.37 -5.10 -10.80
CA GLY A 53 1.02 -6.21 -9.91
C GLY A 53 1.25 -5.89 -8.44
N LEU A 54 2.38 -5.25 -8.11
CA LEU A 54 2.63 -4.76 -6.75
C LEU A 54 1.59 -3.75 -6.29
N LEU A 55 1.21 -2.80 -7.15
CA LEU A 55 0.17 -1.82 -6.85
C LEU A 55 -1.15 -2.49 -6.49
N LYS A 56 -1.61 -3.43 -7.32
CA LYS A 56 -2.85 -4.18 -7.05
C LYS A 56 -2.76 -4.97 -5.75
N HIS A 57 -1.65 -5.66 -5.52
CA HIS A 57 -1.42 -6.44 -4.31
C HIS A 57 -1.50 -5.57 -3.04
N VAL A 58 -0.79 -4.45 -2.99
CA VAL A 58 -0.79 -3.59 -1.78
C VAL A 58 -2.15 -2.94 -1.53
N ARG A 59 -2.89 -2.57 -2.60
CA ARG A 59 -4.25 -2.08 -2.50
C ARG A 59 -5.19 -3.15 -1.90
N LEU A 60 -5.17 -4.36 -2.46
CA LEU A 60 -6.00 -5.48 -1.98
C LEU A 60 -5.66 -5.86 -0.54
N THR A 61 -4.36 -5.89 -0.21
CA THR A 61 -3.88 -6.20 1.15
C THR A 61 -4.40 -5.17 2.14
N GLU A 62 -4.26 -3.87 1.87
CA GLU A 62 -4.74 -2.83 2.77
C GLU A 62 -6.26 -2.88 2.92
N GLN A 63 -6.99 -3.03 1.83
CA GLN A 63 -8.44 -3.14 1.84
C GLN A 63 -8.92 -4.33 2.67
N SER A 64 -8.34 -5.51 2.46
CA SER A 64 -8.68 -6.73 3.19
C SER A 64 -8.44 -6.60 4.69
N TRP A 65 -7.32 -6.00 5.10
CA TRP A 65 -7.05 -5.77 6.51
C TRP A 65 -8.01 -4.76 7.14
N LEU A 66 -8.37 -3.69 6.41
CA LEU A 66 -9.36 -2.72 6.87
C LEU A 66 -10.75 -3.38 7.05
N GLU A 67 -11.21 -4.13 6.04
CA GLU A 67 -12.49 -4.84 6.09
C GLU A 67 -12.56 -5.78 7.28
N ARG A 68 -11.47 -6.47 7.58
CA ARG A 68 -11.38 -7.34 8.75
C ARG A 68 -11.42 -6.55 10.07
N ALA A 69 -10.69 -5.46 10.15
CA ALA A 69 -10.66 -4.62 11.35
C ALA A 69 -12.01 -3.94 11.63
N THR A 70 -12.77 -3.63 10.57
CA THR A 70 -14.13 -3.04 10.67
C THR A 70 -15.24 -4.09 10.82
N GLY A 71 -14.93 -5.38 10.69
CA GLY A 71 -15.92 -6.46 10.72
C GLY A 71 -16.78 -6.55 9.45
N THR A 72 -16.33 -5.97 8.35
CA THR A 72 -17.04 -5.98 7.04
C THR A 72 -16.44 -6.97 6.04
N ALA A 73 -15.41 -7.73 6.46
CA ALA A 73 -14.81 -8.75 5.61
C ALA A 73 -15.85 -9.80 5.24
N ALA A 74 -15.95 -10.15 3.96
CA ALA A 74 -16.74 -11.28 3.52
C ALA A 74 -16.17 -12.58 4.10
N GLU A 75 -17.05 -13.53 4.43
CA GLU A 75 -16.60 -14.87 4.76
C GLU A 75 -15.85 -15.46 3.57
N PRO A 76 -14.74 -16.18 3.82
CA PRO A 76 -14.01 -16.85 2.73
C PRO A 76 -14.97 -17.78 1.99
N ALA A 77 -14.96 -17.75 0.65
CA ALA A 77 -15.67 -18.74 -0.12
C ALA A 77 -15.16 -20.14 0.26
N GLU A 78 -16.08 -21.09 0.49
CA GLU A 78 -15.70 -22.48 0.77
C GLU A 78 -14.79 -23.00 -0.35
N GLY A 79 -13.57 -23.39 0.01
CA GLY A 79 -12.58 -23.91 -0.93
C GLY A 79 -11.66 -22.86 -1.58
N GLY A 80 -11.74 -21.59 -1.18
CA GLY A 80 -10.78 -20.55 -1.62
C GLY A 80 -9.35 -20.94 -1.24
N THR A 81 -8.50 -21.14 -2.24
CA THR A 81 -7.11 -21.52 -2.06
C THR A 81 -6.20 -20.30 -2.15
N TYR A 82 -4.96 -20.43 -1.67
CA TYR A 82 -3.91 -19.42 -1.89
C TYR A 82 -3.67 -19.09 -3.36
N ALA A 83 -4.00 -19.99 -4.30
CA ALA A 83 -3.97 -19.76 -5.73
C ALA A 83 -4.87 -18.58 -6.17
N ASP A 84 -5.95 -18.31 -5.45
CA ASP A 84 -6.81 -17.15 -5.73
C ASP A 84 -6.11 -15.82 -5.40
N GLN A 85 -5.04 -15.85 -4.61
CA GLN A 85 -4.20 -14.69 -4.32
C GLN A 85 -3.17 -14.39 -5.43
N GLU A 86 -2.87 -15.35 -6.31
CA GLU A 86 -1.96 -15.11 -7.46
C GLU A 86 -2.53 -14.09 -8.44
N HIS A 87 -3.84 -14.03 -8.61
CA HIS A 87 -4.51 -13.00 -9.41
C HIS A 87 -4.38 -11.58 -8.84
N GLY A 88 -3.93 -11.43 -7.59
CA GLY A 88 -3.60 -10.15 -6.97
C GLY A 88 -2.34 -9.47 -7.54
N TYR A 89 -1.57 -10.14 -8.39
CA TYR A 89 -0.32 -9.60 -8.95
C TYR A 89 -0.41 -9.25 -10.45
N GLU A 90 -1.59 -9.22 -11.02
CA GLU A 90 -1.78 -8.82 -12.42
C GLU A 90 -3.04 -7.96 -12.55
N LEU A 91 -2.97 -6.92 -13.39
CA LEU A 91 -4.15 -6.19 -13.80
C LEU A 91 -4.95 -7.05 -14.79
N VAL A 92 -6.25 -7.14 -14.60
CA VAL A 92 -7.13 -7.96 -15.43
C VAL A 92 -8.26 -7.11 -16.05
N GLY A 93 -8.68 -7.48 -17.25
CA GLY A 93 -9.78 -6.80 -17.96
C GLY A 93 -9.47 -5.32 -18.22
N GLU A 94 -10.30 -4.43 -17.72
CA GLU A 94 -10.18 -2.97 -17.90
C GLU A 94 -9.42 -2.26 -16.77
N GLU A 95 -8.79 -3.01 -15.87
CA GLU A 95 -7.97 -2.43 -14.81
C GLU A 95 -6.75 -1.72 -15.39
N THR A 96 -6.45 -0.53 -14.89
CA THR A 96 -5.30 0.30 -15.27
C THR A 96 -4.52 0.72 -14.02
N VAL A 97 -3.28 1.14 -14.20
CA VAL A 97 -2.50 1.77 -13.10
C VAL A 97 -3.27 2.95 -12.49
N ALA A 98 -3.94 3.75 -13.32
CA ALA A 98 -4.70 4.90 -12.85
C ALA A 98 -5.91 4.48 -12.01
N SER A 99 -6.69 3.47 -12.44
CA SER A 99 -7.83 2.96 -11.67
C SER A 99 -7.42 2.34 -10.36
N GLU A 100 -6.32 1.57 -10.35
CA GLU A 100 -5.80 0.95 -9.13
C GLU A 100 -5.23 1.98 -8.14
N LEU A 101 -4.52 3.02 -8.62
CA LEU A 101 -4.07 4.12 -7.77
C LEU A 101 -5.25 4.85 -7.12
N ALA A 102 -6.30 5.15 -7.88
CA ALA A 102 -7.50 5.80 -7.35
C ALA A 102 -8.24 4.92 -6.32
N ALA A 103 -8.35 3.62 -6.58
CA ALA A 103 -8.94 2.66 -5.65
C ALA A 103 -8.10 2.54 -4.36
N TRP A 104 -6.78 2.50 -4.48
CA TRP A 104 -5.89 2.46 -3.31
C TRP A 104 -5.94 3.75 -2.49
N GLU A 105 -5.98 4.90 -3.14
CA GLU A 105 -6.15 6.18 -2.45
C GLU A 105 -7.47 6.23 -1.66
N ALA A 106 -8.56 5.69 -2.23
CA ALA A 106 -9.82 5.56 -1.52
C ALA A 106 -9.73 4.60 -0.32
N ALA A 107 -9.02 3.47 -0.45
CA ALA A 107 -8.77 2.55 0.66
C ALA A 107 -7.92 3.21 1.76
N ALA A 108 -6.86 3.93 1.38
CA ALA A 108 -5.98 4.66 2.30
C ALA A 108 -6.75 5.72 3.12
N ARG A 109 -7.63 6.49 2.47
CA ARG A 109 -8.50 7.45 3.19
C ARG A 109 -9.40 6.75 4.20
N ARG A 110 -10.06 5.65 3.81
CA ARG A 110 -10.91 4.87 4.74
C ARG A 110 -10.12 4.31 5.91
N THR A 111 -8.89 3.82 5.66
CA THR A 111 -8.00 3.36 6.74
C THR A 111 -7.69 4.50 7.71
N GLU A 112 -7.32 5.67 7.19
CA GLU A 112 -7.02 6.84 8.02
C GLU A 112 -8.24 7.30 8.84
N GLU A 113 -9.41 7.42 8.21
CA GLU A 113 -10.66 7.79 8.86
C GLU A 113 -11.03 6.82 9.98
N PHE A 114 -10.95 5.51 9.72
CA PHE A 114 -11.22 4.48 10.70
C PHE A 114 -10.27 4.56 11.90
N ILE A 115 -8.97 4.68 11.64
CA ILE A 115 -7.95 4.79 12.69
C ILE A 115 -8.10 6.08 13.50
N ARG A 116 -8.43 7.20 12.84
CA ARG A 116 -8.65 8.49 13.56
C ARG A 116 -9.92 8.48 14.41
N ALA A 117 -10.95 7.77 13.98
CA ALA A 117 -12.22 7.66 14.71
C ALA A 117 -12.17 6.64 15.86
N ALA A 118 -11.20 5.75 15.90
CA ALA A 118 -11.09 4.75 16.96
C ALA A 118 -10.77 5.41 18.33
N ASP A 119 -11.44 5.01 19.39
CA ASP A 119 -11.18 5.51 20.75
C ASP A 119 -9.75 5.20 21.22
N THR A 120 -9.28 3.99 20.90
CA THR A 120 -7.95 3.50 21.30
C THR A 120 -7.33 2.61 20.24
N LEU A 121 -6.00 2.64 20.11
CA LEU A 121 -5.26 1.69 19.27
C LEU A 121 -5.17 0.28 19.90
N ASP A 122 -5.61 0.11 21.13
CA ASP A 122 -5.68 -1.20 21.81
C ASP A 122 -6.97 -1.97 21.50
N ALA A 123 -7.94 -1.35 20.81
CA ALA A 123 -9.12 -2.05 20.30
C ALA A 123 -8.69 -3.23 19.40
N THR A 124 -9.34 -4.38 19.56
CA THR A 124 -8.91 -5.62 18.93
C THR A 124 -9.93 -6.18 17.95
N PHE A 125 -9.42 -6.88 16.93
CA PHE A 125 -10.21 -7.66 15.96
C PHE A 125 -9.60 -9.06 15.78
N ALA A 126 -10.40 -10.02 15.26
CA ALA A 126 -9.94 -11.38 15.04
C ALA A 126 -9.03 -11.48 13.80
N LEU A 127 -7.96 -12.26 13.90
CA LEU A 127 -7.18 -12.69 12.73
C LEU A 127 -8.01 -13.66 11.85
N PRO A 128 -7.68 -13.76 10.54
CA PRO A 128 -8.27 -14.76 9.68
C PRO A 128 -7.91 -16.16 10.16
N ASP A 129 -8.81 -17.12 9.93
CA ASP A 129 -8.49 -18.52 10.08
C ASP A 129 -7.57 -18.94 8.93
N ALA A 130 -6.28 -19.00 9.20
CA ALA A 130 -5.24 -19.29 8.23
C ALA A 130 -4.12 -20.09 8.90
N PRO A 131 -3.45 -21.02 8.18
CA PRO A 131 -2.49 -21.97 8.78
C PRO A 131 -1.30 -21.32 9.48
N TRP A 132 -0.97 -20.07 9.16
CA TRP A 132 0.15 -19.33 9.78
C TRP A 132 -0.27 -18.45 10.96
N PHE A 133 -1.56 -18.37 11.28
CA PHE A 133 -2.04 -17.70 12.47
C PHE A 133 -2.54 -18.71 13.51
N PRO A 134 -2.25 -18.50 14.80
CA PRO A 134 -2.87 -19.32 15.83
C PRO A 134 -4.40 -19.17 15.81
N PRO A 135 -5.16 -20.27 15.94
CA PRO A 135 -6.62 -20.22 15.92
C PRO A 135 -7.20 -19.28 16.98
N GLY A 136 -8.18 -18.47 16.61
CA GLY A 136 -8.90 -17.57 17.50
C GLY A 136 -8.09 -16.38 18.03
N GLN A 137 -6.90 -16.13 17.48
CA GLN A 137 -6.07 -15.02 17.91
C GLN A 137 -6.69 -13.67 17.50
N ARG A 138 -6.58 -12.70 18.41
CA ARG A 138 -6.98 -11.30 18.18
C ARG A 138 -5.75 -10.41 18.22
N VAL A 139 -5.80 -9.34 17.43
CA VAL A 139 -4.73 -8.32 17.35
C VAL A 139 -5.31 -6.92 17.50
N SER A 140 -4.49 -5.97 17.90
CA SER A 140 -4.90 -4.59 18.10
C SER A 140 -4.84 -3.76 16.81
N LEU A 141 -5.48 -2.58 16.80
CA LEU A 141 -5.33 -1.61 15.72
C LEU A 141 -3.88 -1.11 15.59
N ARG A 142 -3.13 -1.05 16.69
CA ARG A 142 -1.68 -0.77 16.65
C ARG A 142 -0.93 -1.82 15.86
N TRP A 143 -1.25 -3.10 16.08
CA TRP A 143 -0.67 -4.20 15.32
C TRP A 143 -1.03 -4.08 13.83
N LEU A 144 -2.28 -3.71 13.49
CA LEU A 144 -2.71 -3.48 12.10
C LEU A 144 -1.83 -2.43 11.43
N LEU A 145 -1.63 -1.27 12.07
CA LEU A 145 -0.79 -0.20 11.51
C LEU A 145 0.65 -0.65 11.30
N LEU A 146 1.25 -1.32 12.28
CA LEU A 146 2.60 -1.86 12.15
C LEU A 146 2.70 -2.92 11.04
N ARG A 147 1.67 -3.77 10.91
CA ARG A 147 1.59 -4.76 9.82
C ARG A 147 1.53 -4.08 8.45
N LEU A 148 0.69 -3.06 8.29
CA LEU A 148 0.60 -2.30 7.05
C LEU A 148 1.89 -1.54 6.74
N ILE A 149 2.51 -0.89 7.72
CA ILE A 149 3.80 -0.21 7.53
C ILE A 149 4.87 -1.18 7.04
N THR A 150 5.02 -2.34 7.70
CA THR A 150 6.04 -3.33 7.32
C THR A 150 5.79 -3.94 5.95
N GLU A 151 4.52 -4.12 5.58
CA GLU A 151 4.11 -4.60 4.25
C GLU A 151 4.45 -3.58 3.17
N MET A 152 4.00 -2.33 3.36
CA MET A 152 4.25 -1.25 2.40
C MET A 152 5.75 -0.96 2.25
N ALA A 153 6.51 -0.93 3.35
CA ALA A 153 7.95 -0.73 3.32
C ALA A 153 8.69 -1.82 2.52
N ARG A 154 8.30 -3.09 2.71
CA ARG A 154 8.85 -4.20 1.93
C ARG A 154 8.59 -4.01 0.45
N HIS A 155 7.35 -3.70 0.09
CA HIS A 155 6.94 -3.54 -1.31
C HIS A 155 7.45 -2.23 -1.93
N ALA A 156 7.67 -1.19 -1.17
CA ALA A 156 8.35 0.02 -1.63
C ALA A 156 9.79 -0.29 -2.07
N GLY A 157 10.53 -1.08 -1.30
CA GLY A 157 11.87 -1.55 -1.70
C GLY A 157 11.85 -2.43 -2.96
N HIS A 158 10.86 -3.31 -3.12
CA HIS A 158 10.69 -4.08 -4.37
C HIS A 158 10.39 -3.15 -5.55
N ALA A 159 9.50 -2.16 -5.37
CA ALA A 159 9.15 -1.21 -6.41
C ALA A 159 10.34 -0.35 -6.85
N ASP A 160 11.20 0.06 -5.92
CA ASP A 160 12.42 0.80 -6.24
C ASP A 160 13.34 -0.04 -7.15
N ILE A 161 13.60 -1.31 -6.80
CA ILE A 161 14.45 -2.22 -7.59
C ILE A 161 13.84 -2.47 -8.98
N ILE A 162 12.53 -2.72 -9.08
CA ILE A 162 11.86 -2.95 -10.35
C ILE A 162 11.93 -1.69 -11.22
N ARG A 163 11.69 -0.51 -10.65
CA ARG A 163 11.78 0.77 -11.37
C ARG A 163 13.18 1.03 -11.90
N GLU A 164 14.19 0.87 -11.06
CA GLU A 164 15.58 1.05 -11.46
C GLU A 164 15.99 0.06 -12.55
N SER A 165 15.52 -1.20 -12.47
CA SER A 165 15.75 -2.20 -13.51
C SER A 165 15.02 -1.90 -14.82
N LEU A 166 13.88 -1.19 -14.77
CA LEU A 166 13.04 -0.87 -15.93
C LEU A 166 13.62 0.28 -16.77
N ASP A 167 13.99 1.39 -16.14
CA ASP A 167 14.38 2.61 -16.83
C ASP A 167 15.53 3.41 -16.16
N GLY A 168 16.15 2.83 -15.13
CA GLY A 168 17.25 3.43 -14.40
C GLY A 168 16.85 4.54 -13.42
N ALA A 169 15.55 4.85 -13.29
CA ALA A 169 15.10 5.92 -12.40
C ALA A 169 15.18 5.49 -10.94
N VAL A 170 16.04 6.15 -10.16
CA VAL A 170 16.21 5.88 -8.73
C VAL A 170 15.19 6.66 -7.88
N ALA A 171 14.85 6.13 -6.72
CA ALA A 171 13.84 6.71 -5.80
C ALA A 171 14.10 8.20 -5.50
N PHE A 172 15.37 8.62 -5.39
CA PHE A 172 15.73 10.00 -5.09
C PHE A 172 15.30 10.98 -6.20
N GLU A 173 15.48 10.58 -7.45
CA GLU A 173 15.08 11.38 -8.62
C GLU A 173 13.57 11.46 -8.75
N LEU A 174 12.87 10.36 -8.42
CA LEU A 174 11.41 10.31 -8.43
C LEU A 174 10.80 11.24 -7.37
N VAL A 175 11.40 11.36 -6.18
CA VAL A 175 11.01 12.35 -5.17
C VAL A 175 11.16 13.78 -5.69
N ALA A 176 12.28 14.09 -6.36
CA ALA A 176 12.50 15.41 -6.94
C ALA A 176 11.48 15.72 -8.05
N LYS A 177 11.17 14.75 -8.90
CA LYS A 177 10.19 14.85 -9.99
C LYS A 177 8.77 15.09 -9.45
N GLU A 178 8.36 14.39 -8.39
CA GLU A 178 7.07 14.58 -7.73
C GLU A 178 6.91 15.99 -7.17
N ARG A 179 7.93 16.49 -6.46
CA ARG A 179 7.96 17.85 -5.90
C ARG A 179 7.90 18.95 -6.97
N GLY A 180 8.58 18.74 -8.09
CA GLY A 180 8.54 19.67 -9.24
C GLY A 180 7.13 19.77 -9.85
N ARG A 181 6.38 18.69 -9.93
CA ARG A 181 4.98 18.67 -10.43
C ARG A 181 4.04 19.40 -9.47
N SER A 182 4.19 19.20 -8.17
CA SER A 182 3.37 19.86 -7.15
C SER A 182 3.63 21.36 -7.03
N GLY A 183 4.85 21.83 -7.34
CA GLY A 183 5.22 23.25 -7.34
C GLY A 183 4.71 24.02 -8.57
N GLY A 184 4.55 23.35 -9.70
CA GLY A 184 4.05 23.96 -10.96
C GLY A 184 2.57 24.33 -10.91
N SER A 185 1.75 23.58 -10.17
CA SER A 185 0.30 23.82 -10.04
C SER A 185 -0.08 25.05 -9.18
N ARG A 186 0.86 25.58 -8.38
CA ARG A 186 0.59 26.74 -7.49
C ARG A 186 0.97 28.10 -8.08
N ARG A 187 1.52 28.15 -9.31
CA ARG A 187 1.97 29.41 -9.97
C ARG A 187 1.05 29.91 -11.08
N GLY A 188 -0.16 29.35 -11.25
CA GLY A 188 -1.13 29.72 -12.29
C GLY A 188 -2.49 30.09 -11.70
N GLY A 189 -2.49 30.99 -10.73
CA GLY A 189 -3.71 31.56 -10.17
C GLY A 189 -3.57 33.04 -9.93
#